data_85b9b43c0610dc1d4e4b2a0f9cfb345b
#
_entry.id   85b9b43c0610dc1d4e4b2a0f9cfb345b
#
_cell.length_a   1.000
_cell.length_b   1.000
_cell.length_c   1.000
_cell.angle_alpha   90.00
_cell.angle_beta   90.00
_cell.angle_gamma   90.00
#
_symmetry.space_group_name_H-M   'P 1'
#
loop_
_entity.id
_entity.type
_entity.pdbx_description
1 polymer ?
#
loop_
_entity_poly.entity_id
_entity_poly.type
_entity_poly.pdbx_seq_one_letter_code
_entity_poly.pdbx_strand_id
1 'polypeptide(L)'
;MVLEIIGGFVVLVAIALVVGYVVSLYNQLVRLRKRVDQAARNIDVLLKQSQDELTKLIDAAQEMMEYEEKVLTRLTEAREQAERASTPTEQASADQAIREAMAGFRARVEDYPEIRSQQNLMQFQERISDIENQVADRREFYNAAVTQYNTRIAQFPYVIMATQFGFESRELFTATEEETADVDVGAAFSGSGSGSGSTSGPAPGSDS
;
A
#
# COMPACT_ATOMS: atom_id res chain seq x y z
N MET A 1 33.50 -7.98 56.96
CA MET A 1 33.09 -6.57 56.76
C MET A 1 33.47 -6.04 55.38
N VAL A 2 34.77 -5.88 55.04
CA VAL A 2 35.16 -5.33 53.71
C VAL A 2 34.65 -6.18 52.54
N LEU A 3 34.73 -7.50 52.62
CA LEU A 3 34.27 -8.44 51.59
C LEU A 3 32.74 -8.38 51.38
N GLU A 4 31.98 -8.19 52.43
CA GLU A 4 30.52 -8.06 52.41
C GLU A 4 30.10 -6.72 51.79
N ILE A 5 30.83 -5.63 52.03
CA ILE A 5 30.60 -4.32 51.46
C ILE A 5 30.90 -4.38 49.94
N ILE A 6 32.00 -5.01 49.53
CA ILE A 6 32.35 -5.21 48.11
C ILE A 6 31.28 -6.07 47.43
N GLY A 7 30.86 -7.18 48.08
CA GLY A 7 29.77 -8.03 47.54
C GLY A 7 28.47 -7.28 47.36
N GLY A 8 28.04 -6.48 48.32
CA GLY A 8 26.86 -5.63 48.24
C GLY A 8 26.95 -4.59 47.10
N PHE A 9 28.11 -3.96 46.92
CA PHE A 9 28.33 -3.01 45.82
C PHE A 9 28.26 -3.67 44.45
N VAL A 10 28.87 -4.86 44.26
CA VAL A 10 28.80 -5.61 43.01
C VAL A 10 27.36 -5.99 42.66
N VAL A 11 26.57 -6.44 43.64
CA VAL A 11 25.14 -6.76 43.43
C VAL A 11 24.36 -5.51 43.03
N LEU A 12 24.59 -4.37 43.67
CA LEU A 12 23.93 -3.11 43.35
C LEU A 12 24.25 -2.66 41.92
N VAL A 13 25.51 -2.73 41.50
CA VAL A 13 25.92 -2.42 40.11
C VAL A 13 25.27 -3.39 39.13
N ALA A 14 25.23 -4.68 39.42
CA ALA A 14 24.58 -5.67 38.56
C ALA A 14 23.07 -5.36 38.38
N ILE A 15 22.38 -5.01 39.46
CA ILE A 15 20.96 -4.61 39.39
C ILE A 15 20.79 -3.34 38.54
N ALA A 16 21.64 -2.33 38.71
CA ALA A 16 21.59 -1.11 37.95
C ALA A 16 21.79 -1.37 36.45
N LEU A 17 22.72 -2.26 36.08
CA LEU A 17 22.95 -2.67 34.68
C LEU A 17 21.73 -3.40 34.08
N VAL A 18 21.13 -4.32 34.84
CA VAL A 18 19.91 -5.04 34.41
C VAL A 18 18.76 -4.06 34.20
N VAL A 19 18.53 -3.14 35.13
CA VAL A 19 17.47 -2.12 34.98
C VAL A 19 17.74 -1.24 33.77
N GLY A 20 18.95 -0.75 33.58
CA GLY A 20 19.33 0.05 32.39
C GLY A 20 19.11 -0.70 31.07
N TYR A 21 19.43 -2.00 31.06
CA TYR A 21 19.20 -2.88 29.94
C TYR A 21 17.69 -3.01 29.62
N VAL A 22 16.86 -3.30 30.60
CA VAL A 22 15.40 -3.41 30.48
C VAL A 22 14.80 -2.11 29.94
N VAL A 23 15.19 -0.95 30.46
CA VAL A 23 14.76 0.36 30.00
C VAL A 23 15.18 0.59 28.53
N SER A 24 16.37 0.14 28.15
CA SER A 24 16.84 0.24 26.75
C SER A 24 15.97 -0.58 25.79
N LEU A 25 15.63 -1.83 26.19
CA LEU A 25 14.71 -2.68 25.40
C LEU A 25 13.34 -2.02 25.22
N TYR A 26 12.76 -1.53 26.29
CA TYR A 26 11.48 -0.83 26.28
C TYR A 26 11.51 0.38 25.34
N ASN A 27 12.52 1.24 25.49
CA ASN A 27 12.68 2.42 24.66
C ASN A 27 12.86 2.09 23.17
N GLN A 28 13.47 0.95 22.85
CA GLN A 28 13.57 0.49 21.45
C GLN A 28 12.20 0.11 20.90
N LEU A 29 11.37 -0.63 21.63
CA LEU A 29 10.01 -0.98 21.21
C LEU A 29 9.13 0.26 21.02
N VAL A 30 9.21 1.21 21.96
CA VAL A 30 8.49 2.50 21.84
C VAL A 30 8.91 3.26 20.58
N ARG A 31 10.20 3.30 20.25
CA ARG A 31 10.68 3.95 19.02
C ARG A 31 10.15 3.29 17.76
N LEU A 32 10.14 1.96 17.70
CA LEU A 32 9.63 1.21 16.57
C LEU A 32 8.12 1.43 16.39
N ARG A 33 7.34 1.36 17.48
CA ARG A 33 5.91 1.65 17.47
C ARG A 33 5.63 3.06 16.94
N LYS A 34 6.37 4.06 17.40
CA LYS A 34 6.22 5.44 16.92
C LYS A 34 6.55 5.59 15.43
N ARG A 35 7.50 4.82 14.89
CA ARG A 35 7.78 4.81 13.44
C ARG A 35 6.60 4.29 12.64
N VAL A 36 5.97 3.19 13.10
CA VAL A 36 4.75 2.66 12.49
C VAL A 36 3.64 3.70 12.52
N ASP A 37 3.37 4.29 13.69
CA ASP A 37 2.33 5.32 13.85
C ASP A 37 2.59 6.57 12.99
N GLN A 38 3.85 6.94 12.78
CA GLN A 38 4.23 8.05 11.90
C GLN A 38 4.01 7.70 10.42
N ALA A 39 4.38 6.48 10.01
CA ALA A 39 4.18 6.01 8.64
C ALA A 39 2.68 5.94 8.30
N ALA A 40 1.83 5.46 9.23
CA ALA A 40 0.37 5.46 9.07
C ALA A 40 -0.17 6.87 8.85
N ARG A 41 0.18 7.83 9.72
CA ARG A 41 -0.26 9.23 9.57
C ARG A 41 0.14 9.87 8.24
N ASN A 42 1.29 9.50 7.68
CA ASN A 42 1.71 10.01 6.37
C ASN A 42 0.78 9.52 5.25
N ILE A 43 0.27 8.28 5.36
CA ILE A 43 -0.72 7.74 4.43
C ILE A 43 -2.07 8.45 4.62
N ASP A 44 -2.54 8.61 5.86
CA ASP A 44 -3.79 9.30 6.19
C ASP A 44 -3.85 10.72 5.57
N VAL A 45 -2.74 11.46 5.63
CA VAL A 45 -2.64 12.79 5.03
C VAL A 45 -2.82 12.75 3.52
N LEU A 46 -2.18 11.79 2.84
CA LEU A 46 -2.30 11.64 1.38
C LEU A 46 -3.70 11.19 0.95
N LEU A 47 -4.31 10.25 1.70
CA LEU A 47 -5.68 9.82 1.44
C LEU A 47 -6.67 10.96 1.62
N LYS A 48 -6.49 11.79 2.65
CA LYS A 48 -7.29 13.00 2.84
C LYS A 48 -7.14 13.97 1.68
N GLN A 49 -5.91 14.19 1.22
CA GLN A 49 -5.64 15.04 0.06
C GLN A 49 -6.28 14.48 -1.22
N SER A 50 -6.26 13.15 -1.42
CA SER A 50 -6.93 12.49 -2.55
C SER A 50 -8.45 12.73 -2.52
N GLN A 51 -9.08 12.60 -1.35
CA GLN A 51 -10.51 12.88 -1.17
C GLN A 51 -10.85 14.34 -1.53
N ASP A 52 -10.03 15.30 -1.10
CA ASP A 52 -10.22 16.72 -1.38
C ASP A 52 -10.07 17.01 -2.90
N GLU A 53 -9.12 16.37 -3.60
CA GLU A 53 -8.97 16.52 -5.06
C GLU A 53 -10.10 15.82 -5.83
N LEU A 54 -10.55 14.63 -5.37
CA LEU A 54 -11.72 13.95 -5.95
C LEU A 54 -12.98 14.80 -5.84
N THR A 55 -13.21 15.46 -4.72
CA THR A 55 -14.35 16.35 -4.54
C THR A 55 -14.35 17.47 -5.59
N LYS A 56 -13.21 18.11 -5.78
CA LYS A 56 -13.05 19.17 -6.79
C LYS A 56 -13.25 18.64 -8.22
N LEU A 57 -12.76 17.42 -8.50
CA LEU A 57 -12.94 16.78 -9.80
C LEU A 57 -14.41 16.49 -10.06
N ILE A 58 -15.13 15.94 -9.07
CA ILE A 58 -16.57 15.64 -9.16
C ILE A 58 -17.36 16.93 -9.42
N ASP A 59 -17.11 17.99 -8.64
CA ASP A 59 -17.79 19.27 -8.80
C ASP A 59 -17.55 19.87 -10.20
N ALA A 60 -16.30 19.82 -10.69
CA ALA A 60 -15.98 20.31 -12.04
C ALA A 60 -16.57 19.44 -13.16
N ALA A 61 -16.64 18.12 -12.94
CA ALA A 61 -17.21 17.19 -13.92
C ALA A 61 -18.72 17.26 -13.99
N GLN A 62 -19.43 17.52 -12.90
CA GLN A 62 -20.89 17.65 -12.85
C GLN A 62 -21.43 18.71 -13.81
N GLU A 63 -20.75 19.85 -13.94
CA GLU A 63 -21.15 20.92 -14.84
C GLU A 63 -21.05 20.54 -16.34
N MET A 64 -20.17 19.57 -16.66
CA MET A 64 -19.81 19.24 -18.04
C MET A 64 -20.33 17.88 -18.50
N MET A 65 -20.63 16.99 -17.56
CA MET A 65 -21.02 15.61 -17.81
C MET A 65 -22.42 15.31 -17.25
N GLU A 66 -23.35 16.23 -17.37
CA GLU A 66 -24.72 16.13 -16.84
C GLU A 66 -25.43 14.81 -17.21
N TYR A 67 -25.08 14.21 -18.36
CA TYR A 67 -25.65 12.96 -18.86
C TYR A 67 -24.85 11.70 -18.45
N GLU A 68 -23.72 11.83 -17.75
CA GLU A 68 -22.83 10.73 -17.38
C GLU A 68 -22.95 10.32 -15.91
N GLU A 69 -24.18 10.17 -15.45
CA GLU A 69 -24.52 9.84 -14.05
C GLU A 69 -23.73 8.65 -13.50
N LYS A 70 -23.47 7.60 -14.32
CA LYS A 70 -22.75 6.40 -13.88
C LYS A 70 -21.31 6.67 -13.50
N VAL A 71 -20.63 7.56 -14.23
CA VAL A 71 -19.22 7.89 -13.97
C VAL A 71 -19.12 8.73 -12.71
N LEU A 72 -19.97 9.73 -12.57
CA LEU A 72 -20.05 10.60 -11.39
C LEU A 72 -20.42 9.81 -10.12
N THR A 73 -21.34 8.86 -10.24
CA THR A 73 -21.71 7.96 -9.13
C THR A 73 -20.51 7.15 -8.67
N ARG A 74 -19.74 6.52 -9.58
CA ARG A 74 -18.54 5.74 -9.20
C ARG A 74 -17.48 6.59 -8.50
N LEU A 75 -17.23 7.81 -8.99
CA LEU A 75 -16.30 8.73 -8.32
C LEU A 75 -16.78 9.09 -6.90
N THR A 76 -18.09 9.34 -6.74
CA THR A 76 -18.69 9.66 -5.46
C THR A 76 -18.61 8.46 -4.49
N GLU A 77 -18.94 7.26 -4.96
CA GLU A 77 -18.84 6.03 -4.18
C GLU A 77 -17.40 5.76 -3.71
N ALA A 78 -16.42 5.91 -4.60
CA ALA A 78 -15.00 5.75 -4.27
C ALA A 78 -14.55 6.77 -3.21
N ARG A 79 -14.98 8.04 -3.33
CA ARG A 79 -14.71 9.06 -2.31
C ARG A 79 -15.32 8.69 -0.95
N GLU A 80 -16.60 8.28 -0.94
CA GLU A 80 -17.29 7.89 0.30
C GLU A 80 -16.66 6.65 0.94
N GLN A 81 -16.18 5.70 0.14
CA GLN A 81 -15.45 4.54 0.64
C GLN A 81 -14.15 4.98 1.31
N ALA A 82 -13.42 5.92 0.71
CA ALA A 82 -12.20 6.47 1.27
C ALA A 82 -12.45 7.25 2.59
N GLU A 83 -13.56 7.97 2.69
CA GLU A 83 -13.94 8.68 3.92
C GLU A 83 -14.22 7.73 5.10
N ARG A 84 -14.74 6.52 4.82
CA ARG A 84 -15.10 5.53 5.85
C ARG A 84 -13.95 4.62 6.23
N ALA A 85 -12.92 4.52 5.41
CA ALA A 85 -11.78 3.63 5.60
C ALA A 85 -10.95 4.03 6.83
N SER A 86 -10.87 3.12 7.81
CA SER A 86 -10.20 3.35 9.09
C SER A 86 -9.04 2.37 9.34
N THR A 87 -9.08 1.19 8.73
CA THR A 87 -8.04 0.16 8.84
C THR A 87 -7.13 0.16 7.61
N PRO A 88 -5.88 -0.35 7.71
CA PRO A 88 -4.99 -0.49 6.56
C PRO A 88 -5.62 -1.24 5.39
N THR A 89 -6.38 -2.30 5.65
CA THR A 89 -7.07 -3.09 4.63
C THR A 89 -8.21 -2.29 3.97
N GLU A 90 -9.03 -1.57 4.76
CA GLU A 90 -10.07 -0.69 4.22
C GLU A 90 -9.49 0.45 3.38
N GLN A 91 -8.38 1.05 3.83
CA GLN A 91 -7.67 2.09 3.09
C GLN A 91 -7.09 1.57 1.77
N ALA A 92 -6.58 0.32 1.75
CA ALA A 92 -6.13 -0.32 0.52
C ALA A 92 -7.27 -0.51 -0.48
N SER A 93 -8.42 -1.01 -0.02
CA SER A 93 -9.62 -1.19 -0.85
C SER A 93 -10.19 0.13 -1.37
N ALA A 94 -10.18 1.18 -0.54
CA ALA A 94 -10.62 2.51 -0.94
C ALA A 94 -9.73 3.13 -2.02
N ASP A 95 -8.42 2.98 -1.90
CA ASP A 95 -7.47 3.47 -2.90
C ASP A 95 -7.62 2.72 -4.24
N GLN A 96 -7.89 1.41 -4.20
CA GLN A 96 -8.22 0.65 -5.39
C GLN A 96 -9.51 1.17 -6.06
N ALA A 97 -10.56 1.42 -5.28
CA ALA A 97 -11.81 1.97 -5.81
C ALA A 97 -11.61 3.35 -6.46
N ILE A 98 -10.73 4.20 -5.91
CA ILE A 98 -10.35 5.49 -6.51
C ILE A 98 -9.65 5.26 -7.85
N ARG A 99 -8.67 4.36 -7.94
CA ARG A 99 -7.97 4.04 -9.20
C ARG A 99 -8.93 3.56 -10.30
N GLU A 100 -9.85 2.66 -9.96
CA GLU A 100 -10.85 2.15 -10.90
C GLU A 100 -11.82 3.24 -11.38
N ALA A 101 -12.33 4.05 -10.43
CA ALA A 101 -13.20 5.17 -10.75
C ALA A 101 -12.51 6.19 -11.67
N MET A 102 -11.23 6.51 -11.38
CA MET A 102 -10.41 7.40 -12.19
C MET A 102 -10.10 6.83 -13.58
N ALA A 103 -9.85 5.52 -13.69
CA ALA A 103 -9.67 4.87 -14.98
C ALA A 103 -10.94 4.96 -15.83
N GLY A 104 -12.10 4.68 -15.23
CA GLY A 104 -13.41 4.83 -15.88
C GLY A 104 -13.71 6.27 -16.30
N PHE A 105 -13.36 7.24 -15.45
CA PHE A 105 -13.50 8.66 -15.78
C PHE A 105 -12.60 9.07 -16.96
N ARG A 106 -11.32 8.69 -16.96
CA ARG A 106 -10.39 8.99 -18.06
C ARG A 106 -10.87 8.42 -19.39
N ALA A 107 -11.30 7.14 -19.38
CA ALA A 107 -11.83 6.49 -20.58
C ALA A 107 -13.05 7.26 -21.15
N ARG A 108 -13.90 7.78 -20.26
CA ARG A 108 -15.08 8.52 -20.69
C ARG A 108 -14.77 9.92 -21.21
N VAL A 109 -13.82 10.62 -20.60
CA VAL A 109 -13.36 11.94 -21.05
C VAL A 109 -12.79 11.89 -22.46
N GLU A 110 -12.24 10.75 -22.92
CA GLU A 110 -11.76 10.58 -24.29
C GLU A 110 -12.88 10.73 -25.34
N ASP A 111 -14.12 10.40 -24.99
CA ASP A 111 -15.29 10.54 -25.85
C ASP A 111 -15.78 12.02 -25.98
N TYR A 112 -15.27 12.90 -25.08
CA TYR A 112 -15.68 14.30 -25.00
C TYR A 112 -14.49 15.26 -25.20
N PRO A 113 -14.13 15.62 -26.44
CA PRO A 113 -12.97 16.46 -26.74
C PRO A 113 -13.04 17.85 -26.09
N GLU A 114 -14.25 18.36 -25.86
CA GLU A 114 -14.47 19.64 -25.17
C GLU A 114 -14.08 19.58 -23.70
N ILE A 115 -14.36 18.47 -23.03
CA ILE A 115 -14.00 18.21 -21.64
C ILE A 115 -12.50 17.94 -21.54
N ARG A 116 -11.94 17.17 -22.47
CA ARG A 116 -10.50 16.86 -22.52
C ARG A 116 -9.63 18.12 -22.60
N SER A 117 -10.11 19.18 -23.24
CA SER A 117 -9.37 20.44 -23.37
C SER A 117 -9.44 21.32 -22.12
N GLN A 118 -10.23 20.97 -21.13
CA GLN A 118 -10.38 21.72 -19.89
C GLN A 118 -9.14 21.55 -18.97
N GLN A 119 -8.36 22.61 -18.86
CA GLN A 119 -7.10 22.62 -18.13
C GLN A 119 -7.27 22.23 -16.66
N ASN A 120 -8.37 22.60 -16.01
CA ASN A 120 -8.64 22.28 -14.61
C ASN A 120 -8.84 20.79 -14.40
N LEU A 121 -9.61 20.10 -15.26
CA LEU A 121 -9.86 18.66 -15.19
C LEU A 121 -8.57 17.84 -15.37
N MET A 122 -7.72 18.25 -16.32
CA MET A 122 -6.41 17.63 -16.50
C MET A 122 -5.54 17.79 -15.28
N GLN A 123 -5.51 18.97 -14.66
CA GLN A 123 -4.74 19.21 -13.43
C GLN A 123 -5.24 18.36 -12.25
N PHE A 124 -6.54 18.17 -12.08
CA PHE A 124 -7.08 17.31 -11.03
C PHE A 124 -6.70 15.85 -11.24
N GLN A 125 -6.80 15.34 -12.49
CA GLN A 125 -6.39 13.98 -12.83
C GLN A 125 -4.90 13.75 -12.57
N GLU A 126 -4.03 14.69 -12.95
CA GLU A 126 -2.60 14.62 -12.72
C GLU A 126 -2.28 14.59 -11.21
N ARG A 127 -2.90 15.49 -10.43
CA ARG A 127 -2.72 15.53 -8.97
C ARG A 127 -3.17 14.25 -8.28
N ILE A 128 -4.31 13.69 -8.68
CA ILE A 128 -4.81 12.43 -8.12
C ILE A 128 -3.82 11.31 -8.44
N SER A 129 -3.33 11.22 -9.68
CA SER A 129 -2.32 10.22 -10.05
C SER A 129 -1.01 10.38 -9.28
N ASP A 130 -0.57 11.60 -9.04
CA ASP A 130 0.62 11.87 -8.23
C ASP A 130 0.43 11.46 -6.77
N ILE A 131 -0.77 11.68 -6.22
CA ILE A 131 -1.11 11.27 -4.86
C ILE A 131 -1.16 9.74 -4.78
N GLU A 132 -1.78 9.05 -5.75
CA GLU A 132 -1.82 7.57 -5.82
C GLU A 132 -0.41 6.98 -5.81
N ASN A 133 0.52 7.52 -6.59
CA ASN A 133 1.93 7.10 -6.60
C ASN A 133 2.59 7.32 -5.22
N GLN A 134 2.36 8.48 -4.60
CA GLN A 134 2.89 8.78 -3.27
C GLN A 134 2.30 7.85 -2.21
N VAL A 135 1.01 7.49 -2.30
CA VAL A 135 0.38 6.53 -1.39
C VAL A 135 1.05 5.16 -1.51
N ALA A 136 1.31 4.69 -2.75
CA ALA A 136 2.01 3.42 -2.97
C ALA A 136 3.40 3.41 -2.31
N ASP A 137 4.20 4.47 -2.49
CA ASP A 137 5.50 4.61 -1.83
C ASP A 137 5.39 4.60 -0.30
N ARG A 138 4.39 5.31 0.27
CA ARG A 138 4.22 5.36 1.73
C ARG A 138 3.72 4.04 2.31
N ARG A 139 2.97 3.25 1.55
CA ARG A 139 2.58 1.88 1.95
C ARG A 139 3.78 0.96 2.08
N GLU A 140 4.73 1.04 1.16
CA GLU A 140 5.97 0.28 1.25
C GLU A 140 6.74 0.63 2.54
N PHE A 141 6.90 1.93 2.85
CA PHE A 141 7.54 2.38 4.08
C PHE A 141 6.79 1.93 5.33
N TYR A 142 5.46 1.97 5.32
CA TYR A 142 4.64 1.49 6.42
C TYR A 142 4.83 -0.01 6.64
N ASN A 143 4.72 -0.81 5.58
CA ASN A 143 4.90 -2.26 5.64
C ASN A 143 6.29 -2.65 6.13
N ALA A 144 7.34 -1.96 5.70
CA ALA A 144 8.69 -2.15 6.20
C ALA A 144 8.79 -1.83 7.71
N ALA A 145 8.18 -0.73 8.17
CA ALA A 145 8.15 -0.34 9.58
C ALA A 145 7.38 -1.35 10.43
N VAL A 146 6.21 -1.81 9.96
CA VAL A 146 5.38 -2.84 10.63
C VAL A 146 6.12 -4.16 10.70
N THR A 147 6.74 -4.61 9.62
CA THR A 147 7.52 -5.86 9.58
C THR A 147 8.67 -5.79 10.59
N GLN A 148 9.41 -4.68 10.63
CA GLN A 148 10.48 -4.48 11.59
C GLN A 148 9.97 -4.50 13.04
N TYR A 149 8.85 -3.84 13.31
CA TYR A 149 8.22 -3.81 14.62
C TYR A 149 7.71 -5.19 15.04
N ASN A 150 6.91 -5.86 14.20
CA ASN A 150 6.34 -7.18 14.47
C ASN A 150 7.44 -8.23 14.70
N THR A 151 8.49 -8.22 13.87
CA THR A 151 9.65 -9.09 14.05
C THR A 151 10.33 -8.84 15.39
N ARG A 152 10.49 -7.57 15.77
CA ARG A 152 11.17 -7.21 17.02
C ARG A 152 10.38 -7.65 18.26
N ILE A 153 9.08 -7.46 18.31
CA ILE A 153 8.24 -7.89 19.45
C ILE A 153 8.20 -9.42 19.62
N ALA A 154 8.44 -10.18 18.52
CA ALA A 154 8.49 -11.64 18.56
C ALA A 154 9.85 -12.22 18.95
N GLN A 155 10.93 -11.41 18.95
CA GLN A 155 12.30 -11.87 19.27
C GLN A 155 12.60 -11.83 20.76
N PHE A 156 13.37 -12.82 21.26
CA PHE A 156 13.96 -12.76 22.59
C PHE A 156 15.11 -11.71 22.63
N PRO A 157 15.23 -10.90 23.68
CA PRO A 157 14.42 -10.84 24.90
C PRO A 157 13.17 -9.91 24.80
N TYR A 158 12.92 -9.24 23.67
CA TYR A 158 11.86 -8.26 23.49
C TYR A 158 10.45 -8.84 23.67
N VAL A 159 10.24 -10.14 23.35
CA VAL A 159 8.94 -10.80 23.52
C VAL A 159 8.43 -10.75 24.96
N ILE A 160 9.32 -10.82 25.95
CA ILE A 160 8.97 -10.71 27.36
C ILE A 160 8.43 -9.30 27.65
N MET A 161 9.12 -8.28 27.12
CA MET A 161 8.72 -6.88 27.28
C MET A 161 7.40 -6.61 26.53
N ALA A 162 7.26 -7.16 25.33
CA ALA A 162 6.06 -6.99 24.50
C ALA A 162 4.83 -7.54 25.24
N THR A 163 4.91 -8.74 25.77
CA THR A 163 3.80 -9.36 26.52
C THR A 163 3.48 -8.58 27.80
N GLN A 164 4.50 -8.14 28.55
CA GLN A 164 4.32 -7.46 29.83
C GLN A 164 3.72 -6.04 29.65
N PHE A 165 4.08 -5.33 28.58
CA PHE A 165 3.70 -3.93 28.36
C PHE A 165 2.66 -3.75 27.25
N GLY A 166 2.07 -4.82 26.74
CA GLY A 166 0.99 -4.77 25.76
C GLY A 166 1.41 -4.22 24.40
N PHE A 167 2.58 -4.60 23.90
CA PHE A 167 2.97 -4.33 22.53
C PHE A 167 2.40 -5.43 21.63
N GLU A 168 1.34 -5.11 20.90
CA GLU A 168 0.65 -6.02 19.98
C GLU A 168 1.17 -5.84 18.55
N SER A 169 1.04 -6.91 17.74
CA SER A 169 1.36 -6.86 16.32
C SER A 169 0.46 -5.87 15.57
N ARG A 170 1.02 -5.25 14.54
CA ARG A 170 0.30 -4.33 13.65
C ARG A 170 0.01 -5.01 12.34
N GLU A 171 -1.13 -4.65 11.75
CA GLU A 171 -1.58 -5.10 10.45
C GLU A 171 -0.76 -4.43 9.34
N LEU A 172 -0.49 -5.18 8.26
CA LEU A 172 0.15 -4.68 7.05
C LEU A 172 -0.92 -4.14 6.09
N PHE A 173 -0.55 -3.20 5.25
CA PHE A 173 -1.29 -2.95 4.01
C PHE A 173 -1.09 -4.16 3.10
N THR A 174 -2.11 -4.97 2.92
CA THR A 174 -2.12 -6.06 1.96
C THR A 174 -2.33 -5.49 0.55
N ALA A 175 -1.53 -5.97 -0.41
CA ALA A 175 -1.86 -5.77 -1.81
C ALA A 175 -3.21 -6.43 -2.10
N THR A 176 -4.06 -5.77 -2.88
CA THR A 176 -5.31 -6.37 -3.36
C THR A 176 -5.00 -7.61 -4.20
N GLU A 177 -5.93 -8.58 -4.25
CA GLU A 177 -5.74 -9.82 -5.04
C GLU A 177 -5.37 -9.51 -6.51
N GLU A 178 -5.84 -8.39 -7.05
CA GLU A 178 -5.50 -7.92 -8.40
C GLU A 178 -4.05 -7.43 -8.53
N GLU A 179 -3.49 -6.80 -7.50
CA GLU A 179 -2.07 -6.40 -7.45
C GLU A 179 -1.13 -7.60 -7.27
N THR A 180 -1.64 -8.70 -6.70
CA THR A 180 -0.92 -9.98 -6.54
C THR A 180 -1.22 -10.98 -7.63
N ALA A 181 -2.21 -10.74 -8.49
CA ALA A 181 -2.45 -11.54 -9.68
C ALA A 181 -1.22 -11.40 -10.59
N ASP A 182 -0.31 -12.34 -10.40
CA ASP A 182 0.89 -12.47 -11.21
C ASP A 182 0.46 -12.50 -12.68
N VAL A 183 0.99 -11.59 -13.48
CA VAL A 183 0.82 -11.69 -14.93
C VAL A 183 1.44 -13.01 -15.30
N ASP A 184 0.63 -14.03 -15.59
CA ASP A 184 1.11 -15.35 -16.03
C ASP A 184 1.90 -15.18 -17.33
N VAL A 185 3.16 -14.79 -17.16
CA VAL A 185 4.13 -14.63 -18.25
C VAL A 185 4.30 -15.95 -19.01
N GLY A 186 4.01 -17.09 -18.35
CA GLY A 186 4.02 -18.42 -18.95
C GLY A 186 2.93 -18.59 -20.01
N ALA A 187 1.75 -18.06 -19.79
CA ALA A 187 0.65 -18.10 -20.77
C ALA A 187 0.93 -17.23 -22.00
N ALA A 188 1.60 -16.07 -21.80
CA ALA A 188 2.00 -15.19 -22.90
C ALA A 188 3.08 -15.82 -23.82
N PHE A 189 3.97 -16.64 -23.28
CA PHE A 189 5.00 -17.33 -24.06
C PHE A 189 4.53 -18.66 -24.66
N SER A 190 3.53 -19.33 -24.10
CA SER A 190 2.99 -20.59 -24.64
C SER A 190 2.08 -20.38 -25.84
N GLY A 191 1.54 -19.18 -26.06
CA GLY A 191 0.67 -18.84 -27.19
C GLY A 191 1.36 -18.57 -28.53
N SER A 192 2.70 -18.39 -28.56
CA SER A 192 3.42 -18.05 -29.78
C SER A 192 4.17 -19.21 -30.49
N GLY A 193 3.99 -20.45 -29.97
CA GLY A 193 4.80 -21.60 -30.40
C GLY A 193 4.14 -22.65 -31.30
N SER A 194 2.90 -22.48 -31.79
CA SER A 194 2.25 -23.46 -32.65
C SER A 194 1.97 -22.97 -34.07
N GLY A 195 3.02 -22.54 -34.74
CA GLY A 195 3.05 -22.30 -36.18
C GLY A 195 4.07 -23.23 -36.84
N SER A 196 3.92 -24.55 -36.69
CA SER A 196 4.75 -25.50 -37.42
C SER A 196 4.23 -25.68 -38.85
N GLY A 197 5.02 -25.23 -39.80
CA GLY A 197 4.82 -25.49 -41.18
C GLY A 197 4.82 -26.98 -41.53
N SER A 198 3.73 -27.46 -42.12
CA SER A 198 3.71 -28.68 -42.86
C SER A 198 4.14 -28.42 -44.30
N THR A 199 5.44 -28.57 -44.55
CA THR A 199 5.95 -28.69 -45.93
C THR A 199 5.70 -30.10 -46.39
N SER A 200 4.66 -30.30 -47.16
CA SER A 200 4.46 -31.49 -48.01
C SER A 200 5.39 -31.42 -49.23
N GLY A 201 6.48 -32.18 -49.20
CA GLY A 201 7.34 -32.39 -50.35
C GLY A 201 6.65 -33.29 -51.40
N PRO A 202 6.89 -33.05 -52.71
CA PRO A 202 6.33 -33.87 -53.75
C PRO A 202 7.08 -35.21 -53.86
N ALA A 203 6.32 -36.29 -54.09
CA ALA A 203 6.83 -37.62 -54.36
C ALA A 203 7.49 -37.70 -55.73
N PRO A 204 8.59 -38.50 -55.93
CA PRO A 204 9.21 -38.71 -57.23
C PRO A 204 8.39 -39.67 -58.07
N GLY A 205 8.16 -39.28 -59.32
CA GLY A 205 7.54 -40.10 -60.34
C GLY A 205 8.41 -41.30 -60.72
N SER A 206 7.79 -42.48 -60.92
CA SER A 206 8.35 -43.65 -61.54
C SER A 206 7.95 -43.63 -63.02
N ASP A 207 9.02 -43.54 -63.89
CA ASP A 207 8.92 -43.85 -65.26
C ASP A 207 8.77 -45.32 -65.52
N SER A 208 7.90 -45.68 -66.45
CA SER A 208 8.02 -46.78 -67.39
C SER A 208 7.12 -46.51 -68.57
#